data_c7e54669457666020a7e66294d6dac83
#
_entry.id   c7e54669457666020a7e66294d6dac83
#
_cell.length_a   1.000
_cell.length_b   1.000
_cell.length_c   1.000
_cell.angle_alpha   90.00
_cell.angle_beta   90.00
_cell.angle_gamma   90.00
#
_symmetry.space_group_name_H-M   'P 1'
#
loop_
_entity.id
_entity.type
_entity.pdbx_description
1 polymer ?
#
loop_
_entity_poly.entity_id
_entity_poly.type
_entity_poly.pdbx_seq_one_letter_code
_entity_poly.pdbx_strand_id
1 'polypeptide(L)'
;MKRVKLLLLIAVLIGFISLTYAQETITSEDAAKFIGQQKTVCGTVASAHYDAKSKCTLLNLDKPSPNHVFTAYIGGSDRGKFEKPPEELYYGKAICVTGMIELYQGRPEIIVKEPSQIKVK
;
A
#
# COMPACT_ATOMS: atom_id res chain seq x y z
N MET A 1 52.81 7.33 0.50
CA MET A 1 52.00 6.89 1.65
C MET A 1 50.82 7.80 1.93
N LYS A 2 50.94 9.12 1.82
CA LYS A 2 49.83 10.06 2.02
C LYS A 2 48.71 9.87 0.99
N ARG A 3 49.00 9.43 -0.24
CA ARG A 3 48.02 9.23 -1.32
C ARG A 3 47.11 8.01 -1.06
N VAL A 4 47.59 6.99 -0.36
CA VAL A 4 46.84 5.76 -0.03
C VAL A 4 45.75 6.07 1.01
N LYS A 5 46.08 6.92 2.00
CA LYS A 5 45.09 7.35 3.02
C LYS A 5 43.96 8.18 2.44
N LEU A 6 44.26 9.01 1.43
CA LEU A 6 43.26 9.82 0.77
C LEU A 6 42.30 8.98 -0.08
N LEU A 7 42.82 7.97 -0.77
CA LEU A 7 42.02 7.02 -1.55
C LEU A 7 41.07 6.19 -0.68
N LEU A 8 41.56 5.77 0.51
CA LEU A 8 40.75 5.05 1.49
C LEU A 8 39.60 5.90 2.04
N LEU A 9 39.85 7.20 2.29
CA LEU A 9 38.83 8.13 2.75
C LEU A 9 37.74 8.34 1.69
N ILE A 10 38.09 8.43 0.41
CA ILE A 10 37.14 8.58 -0.69
C ILE A 10 36.29 7.31 -0.84
N ALA A 11 36.88 6.13 -0.71
CA ALA A 11 36.15 4.85 -0.77
C ALA A 11 35.14 4.72 0.38
N VAL A 12 35.50 5.18 1.58
CA VAL A 12 34.59 5.16 2.74
C VAL A 12 33.42 6.14 2.54
N LEU A 13 33.68 7.33 1.98
CA LEU A 13 32.62 8.29 1.65
C LEU A 13 31.64 7.76 0.62
N ILE A 14 32.10 7.04 -0.40
CA ILE A 14 31.27 6.41 -1.41
C ILE A 14 30.42 5.30 -0.77
N GLY A 15 30.95 4.58 0.21
CA GLY A 15 30.22 3.53 0.92
C GLY A 15 29.07 4.02 1.80
N PHE A 16 29.02 5.34 2.10
CA PHE A 16 27.95 5.95 2.88
C PHE A 16 26.80 6.51 2.02
N ILE A 17 26.90 6.47 0.69
CA ILE A 17 25.79 6.83 -0.17
C ILE A 17 24.80 5.68 -0.11
N SER A 18 23.84 5.76 0.82
CA SER A 18 22.76 4.80 0.91
C SER A 18 21.74 5.13 -0.19
N LEU A 19 21.57 4.18 -1.10
CA LEU A 19 20.49 4.24 -2.08
C LEU A 19 19.19 3.89 -1.37
N THR A 20 18.39 4.89 -1.07
CA THR A 20 17.02 4.68 -0.62
C THR A 20 16.14 4.48 -1.84
N TYR A 21 15.61 3.28 -1.98
CA TYR A 21 14.61 3.01 -3.01
C TYR A 21 13.24 3.36 -2.46
N ALA A 22 12.58 4.35 -3.06
CA ALA A 22 11.17 4.58 -2.81
C ALA A 22 10.38 3.37 -3.31
N GLN A 23 9.37 2.94 -2.54
CA GLN A 23 8.47 1.88 -2.96
C GLN A 23 7.83 2.27 -4.29
N GLU A 24 7.87 1.39 -5.28
CA GLU A 24 7.25 1.64 -6.57
C GLU A 24 5.75 1.80 -6.43
N THR A 25 5.22 2.88 -6.98
CA THR A 25 3.80 3.19 -7.01
C THR A 25 3.18 2.68 -8.31
N ILE A 26 2.11 1.93 -8.19
CA ILE A 26 1.37 1.37 -9.33
C ILE A 26 -0.11 1.74 -9.25
N THR A 27 -0.82 1.58 -10.37
CA THR A 27 -2.26 1.78 -10.42
C THR A 27 -2.99 0.52 -9.96
N SER A 28 -4.28 0.68 -9.62
CA SER A 28 -5.12 -0.47 -9.25
C SER A 28 -5.25 -1.48 -10.40
N GLU A 29 -5.28 -1.02 -11.65
CA GLU A 29 -5.37 -1.91 -12.80
C GLU A 29 -4.10 -2.74 -13.02
N ASP A 30 -2.95 -2.21 -12.65
CA ASP A 30 -1.68 -2.91 -12.78
C ASP A 30 -1.39 -3.85 -11.62
N ALA A 31 -2.16 -3.80 -10.55
CA ALA A 31 -1.91 -4.59 -9.35
C ALA A 31 -1.85 -6.10 -9.63
N ALA A 32 -2.67 -6.60 -10.56
CA ALA A 32 -2.70 -8.02 -10.91
C ALA A 32 -1.37 -8.52 -11.50
N LYS A 33 -0.53 -7.62 -12.01
CA LYS A 33 0.79 -7.98 -12.56
C LYS A 33 1.84 -8.21 -11.48
N PHE A 34 1.54 -7.84 -10.24
CA PHE A 34 2.52 -7.80 -9.14
C PHE A 34 2.09 -8.65 -7.94
N ILE A 35 1.32 -9.70 -8.16
CA ILE A 35 0.90 -10.62 -7.11
C ILE A 35 2.15 -11.21 -6.43
N GLY A 36 2.16 -11.20 -5.10
CA GLY A 36 3.28 -11.68 -4.29
C GLY A 36 4.38 -10.66 -4.05
N GLN A 37 4.21 -9.42 -4.52
CA GLN A 37 5.19 -8.36 -4.37
C GLN A 37 4.68 -7.25 -3.46
N GLN A 38 5.62 -6.63 -2.75
CA GLN A 38 5.37 -5.44 -1.93
C GLN A 38 5.32 -4.22 -2.84
N LYS A 39 4.18 -3.52 -2.87
CA LYS A 39 3.98 -2.35 -3.72
C LYS A 39 3.13 -1.30 -3.01
N THR A 40 3.10 -0.10 -3.57
CA THR A 40 2.15 0.94 -3.20
C THR A 40 1.17 1.10 -4.35
N VAL A 41 -0.10 0.81 -4.07
CA VAL A 41 -1.19 0.91 -5.05
C VAL A 41 -1.99 2.17 -4.76
N CYS A 42 -2.09 3.05 -5.76
CA CYS A 42 -2.83 4.31 -5.62
C CYS A 42 -4.08 4.31 -6.50
N GLY A 43 -5.14 4.91 -5.98
CA GLY A 43 -6.41 5.05 -6.69
C GLY A 43 -7.44 5.75 -5.81
N THR A 44 -8.61 6.01 -6.38
CA THR A 44 -9.72 6.64 -5.66
C THR A 44 -10.64 5.56 -5.11
N VAL A 45 -11.06 5.70 -3.86
CA VAL A 45 -12.02 4.78 -3.25
C VAL A 45 -13.39 5.01 -3.87
N ALA A 46 -13.74 4.14 -4.83
CA ALA A 46 -15.00 4.24 -5.58
C ALA A 46 -16.17 3.61 -4.83
N SER A 47 -15.92 2.62 -4.00
CA SER A 47 -16.90 2.08 -3.08
C SER A 47 -16.22 1.60 -1.80
N ALA A 48 -16.93 1.68 -0.69
CA ALA A 48 -16.46 1.23 0.61
C ALA A 48 -17.58 0.42 1.25
N HIS A 49 -17.24 -0.78 1.71
CA HIS A 49 -18.22 -1.69 2.26
C HIS A 49 -17.78 -2.22 3.62
N TYR A 50 -18.70 -2.16 4.58
CA TYR A 50 -18.51 -2.81 5.87
C TYR A 50 -19.34 -4.09 5.89
N ASP A 51 -18.67 -5.22 6.12
CA ASP A 51 -19.35 -6.51 6.28
C ASP A 51 -19.60 -6.77 7.76
N ALA A 52 -20.88 -6.73 8.15
CA ALA A 52 -21.28 -6.92 9.54
C ALA A 52 -20.98 -8.32 10.09
N LYS A 53 -20.89 -9.34 9.23
CA LYS A 53 -20.56 -10.71 9.64
C LYS A 53 -19.11 -10.86 10.05
N SER A 54 -18.19 -10.49 9.18
CA SER A 54 -16.74 -10.58 9.42
C SER A 54 -16.19 -9.34 10.12
N LYS A 55 -16.98 -8.26 10.14
CA LYS A 55 -16.60 -6.93 10.66
C LYS A 55 -15.44 -6.29 9.90
N CYS A 56 -15.16 -6.76 8.69
CA CYS A 56 -14.12 -6.19 7.85
C CYS A 56 -14.63 -5.00 7.05
N THR A 57 -13.68 -4.18 6.58
CA THR A 57 -13.94 -3.10 5.63
C THR A 57 -13.23 -3.40 4.32
N LEU A 58 -13.94 -3.19 3.22
CA LEU A 58 -13.43 -3.33 1.86
C LEU A 58 -13.42 -1.96 1.19
N LEU A 59 -12.23 -1.49 0.85
CA LEU A 59 -12.07 -0.24 0.09
C LEU A 59 -11.73 -0.61 -1.35
N ASN A 60 -12.66 -0.38 -2.26
CA ASN A 60 -12.52 -0.77 -3.66
C ASN A 60 -12.06 0.43 -4.47
N LEU A 61 -10.92 0.30 -5.15
CA LEU A 61 -10.29 1.42 -5.86
C LEU A 61 -10.76 1.51 -7.31
N ASP A 62 -10.97 2.74 -7.75
CA ASP A 62 -11.21 3.22 -9.11
C ASP A 62 -12.54 2.80 -9.74
N LYS A 63 -13.02 1.62 -9.46
CA LYS A 63 -14.35 1.17 -9.91
C LYS A 63 -15.13 0.61 -8.71
N PRO A 64 -16.43 0.91 -8.61
CA PRO A 64 -17.22 0.37 -7.51
C PRO A 64 -17.46 -1.12 -7.67
N SER A 65 -17.77 -1.80 -6.55
CA SER A 65 -18.16 -3.19 -6.53
C SER A 65 -19.43 -3.39 -7.42
N PRO A 66 -19.54 -4.48 -8.20
CA PRO A 66 -18.63 -5.64 -8.28
C PRO A 66 -17.56 -5.52 -9.37
N ASN A 67 -17.42 -4.36 -10.03
CA ASN A 67 -16.51 -4.19 -11.17
C ASN A 67 -15.11 -3.71 -10.75
N HIS A 68 -14.86 -3.59 -9.46
CA HIS A 68 -13.56 -3.17 -8.95
C HIS A 68 -12.46 -4.18 -9.29
N VAL A 69 -11.23 -3.67 -9.45
CA VAL A 69 -10.07 -4.48 -9.83
C VAL A 69 -9.03 -4.61 -8.72
N PHE A 70 -9.20 -3.86 -7.64
CA PHE A 70 -8.29 -3.88 -6.48
C PHE A 70 -9.05 -3.50 -5.22
N THR A 71 -8.73 -4.18 -4.12
CA THR A 71 -9.33 -3.92 -2.81
C THR A 71 -8.24 -3.73 -1.74
N ALA A 72 -8.38 -2.70 -0.93
CA ALA A 72 -7.70 -2.62 0.36
C ALA A 72 -8.62 -3.24 1.40
N TYR A 73 -8.16 -4.32 2.01
CA TYR A 73 -8.92 -5.10 2.98
C TYR A 73 -8.45 -4.75 4.39
N ILE A 74 -9.39 -4.35 5.25
CA ILE A 74 -9.11 -4.07 6.66
C ILE A 74 -9.91 -5.06 7.49
N GLY A 75 -9.22 -5.97 8.17
CA GLY A 75 -9.88 -6.97 9.02
C GLY A 75 -10.56 -6.36 10.23
N GLY A 76 -11.55 -7.07 10.78
CA GLY A 76 -12.33 -6.58 11.91
C GLY A 76 -11.48 -6.22 13.12
N SER A 77 -10.42 -7.00 13.39
CA SER A 77 -9.50 -6.72 14.51
C SER A 77 -8.63 -5.48 14.31
N ASP A 78 -8.48 -5.04 13.07
CA ASP A 78 -7.62 -3.88 12.73
C ASP A 78 -8.41 -2.58 12.55
N ARG A 79 -9.74 -2.67 12.37
CA ARG A 79 -10.58 -1.48 12.19
C ARG A 79 -10.48 -0.49 13.33
N GLY A 80 -10.39 -0.96 14.56
CA GLY A 80 -10.30 -0.10 15.74
C GLY A 80 -9.03 0.71 15.86
N LYS A 81 -8.02 0.43 15.06
CA LYS A 81 -6.77 1.20 15.01
C LYS A 81 -6.94 2.53 14.29
N PHE A 82 -8.02 2.70 13.52
CA PHE A 82 -8.31 3.93 12.77
C PHE A 82 -9.11 4.90 13.62
N GLU A 83 -8.96 6.20 13.38
CA GLU A 83 -9.65 7.26 14.11
C GLU A 83 -11.17 7.20 13.95
N LYS A 84 -11.64 6.77 12.79
CA LYS A 84 -13.03 6.59 12.42
C LYS A 84 -13.17 5.29 11.66
N PRO A 85 -14.39 4.76 11.49
CA PRO A 85 -14.59 3.60 10.62
C PRO A 85 -13.94 3.84 9.25
N PRO A 86 -13.07 2.95 8.79
CA PRO A 86 -12.32 3.19 7.55
C PRO A 86 -13.21 3.41 6.32
N GLU A 87 -14.38 2.78 6.25
CA GLU A 87 -15.33 2.97 5.17
C GLU A 87 -15.86 4.41 5.10
N GLU A 88 -15.95 5.09 6.24
CA GLU A 88 -16.32 6.50 6.29
C GLU A 88 -15.12 7.41 6.04
N LEU A 89 -13.97 7.02 6.60
CA LEU A 89 -12.75 7.82 6.53
C LEU A 89 -12.22 7.99 5.11
N TYR A 90 -12.32 6.95 4.29
CA TYR A 90 -11.65 6.92 2.99
C TYR A 90 -12.58 6.97 1.78
N TYR A 91 -13.89 6.82 1.97
CA TYR A 91 -14.82 6.85 0.84
C TYR A 91 -14.64 8.11 -0.01
N GLY A 92 -14.51 7.93 -1.33
CA GLY A 92 -14.38 9.04 -2.28
C GLY A 92 -13.02 9.71 -2.34
N LYS A 93 -12.08 9.28 -1.49
CA LYS A 93 -10.75 9.91 -1.44
C LYS A 93 -9.75 9.18 -2.34
N ALA A 94 -8.80 9.94 -2.87
CA ALA A 94 -7.62 9.37 -3.53
C ALA A 94 -6.65 8.92 -2.45
N ILE A 95 -6.28 7.65 -2.48
CA ILE A 95 -5.40 7.05 -1.47
C ILE A 95 -4.28 6.24 -2.13
N CYS A 96 -3.21 6.01 -1.37
CA CYS A 96 -2.16 5.08 -1.72
C CYS A 96 -2.05 4.04 -0.61
N VAL A 97 -2.09 2.77 -0.98
CA VAL A 97 -2.06 1.64 -0.06
C VAL A 97 -0.77 0.85 -0.27
N THR A 98 0.00 0.67 0.80
CA THR A 98 1.28 -0.05 0.74
C THR A 98 1.16 -1.40 1.44
N GLY A 99 1.64 -2.44 0.77
CA GLY A 99 1.67 -3.78 1.34
C GLY A 99 1.92 -4.85 0.29
N MET A 100 1.87 -6.10 0.74
CA MET A 100 1.99 -7.26 -0.12
C MET A 100 0.71 -7.42 -0.94
N ILE A 101 0.84 -7.52 -2.25
CA ILE A 101 -0.31 -7.78 -3.12
C ILE A 101 -0.60 -9.27 -3.11
N GLU A 102 -1.79 -9.63 -2.70
CA GLU A 102 -2.26 -11.00 -2.65
C GLU A 102 -3.46 -11.18 -3.56
N LEU A 103 -3.71 -12.41 -3.99
CA LEU A 103 -4.89 -12.73 -4.79
C LEU A 103 -5.99 -13.28 -3.89
N TYR A 104 -7.16 -12.66 -3.93
CA TYR A 104 -8.33 -13.11 -3.20
C TYR A 104 -9.53 -13.14 -4.13
N GLN A 105 -10.14 -14.31 -4.29
CA GLN A 105 -11.29 -14.53 -5.17
C GLN A 105 -11.06 -13.96 -6.59
N GLY A 106 -9.86 -14.20 -7.13
CA GLY A 106 -9.50 -13.76 -8.47
C GLY A 106 -9.12 -12.29 -8.62
N ARG A 107 -9.07 -11.53 -7.53
CA ARG A 107 -8.73 -10.10 -7.53
C ARG A 107 -7.54 -9.78 -6.65
N PRO A 108 -6.68 -8.85 -7.07
CA PRO A 108 -5.59 -8.41 -6.22
C PRO A 108 -6.10 -7.60 -5.03
N GLU A 109 -5.47 -7.82 -3.89
CA GLU A 109 -5.82 -7.14 -2.66
C GLU A 109 -4.57 -6.90 -1.81
N ILE A 110 -4.60 -5.85 -0.98
CA ILE A 110 -3.62 -5.64 0.08
C ILE A 110 -4.38 -5.72 1.41
N ILE A 111 -3.89 -6.57 2.31
CA ILE A 111 -4.40 -6.62 3.68
C ILE A 111 -3.74 -5.49 4.46
N VAL A 112 -4.58 -4.58 4.95
CA VAL A 112 -4.15 -3.42 5.73
C VAL A 112 -4.33 -3.73 7.21
N LYS A 113 -3.22 -3.78 7.94
CA LYS A 113 -3.21 -4.07 9.38
C LYS A 113 -2.93 -2.81 10.22
N GLU A 114 -2.39 -1.78 9.61
CA GLU A 114 -2.02 -0.53 10.28
C GLU A 114 -2.48 0.69 9.47
N PRO A 115 -2.96 1.75 10.13
CA PRO A 115 -3.34 2.98 9.42
C PRO A 115 -2.22 3.58 8.58
N SER A 116 -0.95 3.38 8.98
CA SER A 116 0.20 3.90 8.23
C SER A 116 0.36 3.32 6.84
N GLN A 117 -0.32 2.20 6.54
CA GLN A 117 -0.30 1.60 5.20
C GLN A 117 -1.15 2.39 4.20
N ILE A 118 -2.05 3.25 4.67
CA ILE A 118 -2.91 4.07 3.81
C ILE A 118 -2.52 5.53 3.97
N LYS A 119 -2.24 6.19 2.85
CA LYS A 119 -1.99 7.63 2.81
C LYS A 119 -2.99 8.28 1.88
N VAL A 120 -3.61 9.37 2.35
CA VAL A 120 -4.48 10.19 1.52
C VAL A 120 -3.60 11.12 0.69
N LYS A 121 -3.87 11.18 -0.59
CA LYS A 121 -3.14 12.08 -1.51
C LYS A 121 -3.54 13.53 -1.33
#